data_b5b0a72197cb92e1252356b6752a8fbf
#
_entry.id   b5b0a72197cb92e1252356b6752a8fbf
#
_cell.length_a   1.000
_cell.length_b   1.000
_cell.length_c   1.000
_cell.angle_alpha   90.00
_cell.angle_beta   90.00
_cell.angle_gamma   90.00
#
_symmetry.space_group_name_H-M   'P 1'
#
loop_
_entity.id
_entity.type
_entity.pdbx_description
1 polymer ?
#
loop_
_entity_poly.entity_id
_entity_poly.type
_entity_poly.pdbx_seq_one_letter_code
_entity_poly.pdbx_strand_id
1 'polypeptide(L)'
;KAYITLVSEKSTLRKLIKASQEISQECYSQQNPLQETLGHAEKAIFDIVMNRASGESLVHVRDVLYNTYANIEELAKLKGRVSGVPTGFTLLDNMLTGLHGGELIIIGARPSMGKTSFAMNIATHAALYANKSVAVFSLEMPREQIALRMLCSDARVNMQSVRQGTLREEDWIKLAKSIGPMSNSPVYIDDTAGITPTQLRSRCRRLRSEE
;
A
#
# COMPACT_ATOMS: atom_id res chain seq x y z
N LYS A 1 19.37 30.40 13.08
CA LYS A 1 18.99 29.18 12.34
C LYS A 1 20.04 28.07 12.50
N ALA A 2 21.35 28.32 12.22
CA ALA A 2 22.41 27.29 12.29
C ALA A 2 22.52 26.60 13.67
N TYR A 3 22.34 27.34 14.77
CA TYR A 3 22.39 26.79 16.14
C TYR A 3 21.23 25.81 16.42
N ILE A 4 20.04 26.11 15.95
CA ILE A 4 18.85 25.24 16.12
C ILE A 4 19.06 23.91 15.37
N THR A 5 19.59 23.97 14.16
CA THR A 5 19.94 22.78 13.36
C THR A 5 20.97 21.91 14.10
N LEU A 6 22.03 22.53 14.62
CA LEU A 6 23.07 21.82 15.37
C LEU A 6 22.51 21.13 16.63
N VAL A 7 21.66 21.82 17.39
CA VAL A 7 21.02 21.26 18.59
C VAL A 7 20.11 20.09 18.22
N SER A 8 19.33 20.22 17.16
CA SER A 8 18.44 19.15 16.65
C SER A 8 19.24 17.92 16.20
N GLU A 9 20.35 18.12 15.48
CA GLU A 9 21.23 17.02 15.08
C GLU A 9 21.82 16.29 16.29
N LYS A 10 22.35 17.04 17.27
CA LYS A 10 22.89 16.45 18.48
C LYS A 10 21.82 15.75 19.33
N SER A 11 20.61 16.27 19.37
CA SER A 11 19.48 15.61 20.00
C SER A 11 19.13 14.28 19.34
N THR A 12 19.09 14.26 18.00
CA THR A 12 18.83 13.03 17.22
C THR A 12 19.92 11.99 17.44
N LEU A 13 21.20 12.40 17.44
CA LEU A 13 22.31 11.49 17.72
C LEU A 13 22.21 10.88 19.12
N ARG A 14 21.85 11.66 20.13
CA ARG A 14 21.67 11.13 21.50
C ARG A 14 20.50 10.12 21.56
N LYS A 15 19.40 10.37 20.86
CA LYS A 15 18.28 9.43 20.78
C LYS A 15 18.70 8.13 20.11
N LEU A 16 19.50 8.20 19.01
CA LEU A 16 20.03 7.03 18.34
C LEU A 16 20.97 6.22 19.25
N ILE A 17 21.88 6.88 19.98
CA ILE A 17 22.76 6.21 20.93
C ILE A 17 21.94 5.48 22.00
N LYS A 18 20.93 6.14 22.58
CA LYS A 18 20.05 5.55 23.60
C LYS A 18 19.32 4.31 23.04
N ALA A 19 18.69 4.42 21.87
CA ALA A 19 18.00 3.31 21.24
C ALA A 19 18.95 2.14 20.92
N SER A 20 20.17 2.41 20.45
CA SER A 20 21.17 1.38 20.20
C SER A 20 21.57 0.64 21.49
N GLN A 21 21.68 1.36 22.61
CA GLN A 21 22.00 0.75 23.91
C GLN A 21 20.85 -0.13 24.40
N GLU A 22 19.61 0.33 24.27
CA GLU A 22 18.40 -0.43 24.63
C GLU A 22 18.29 -1.70 23.79
N ILE A 23 18.47 -1.61 22.46
CA ILE A 23 18.47 -2.76 21.56
C ILE A 23 19.60 -3.75 21.93
N SER A 24 20.82 -3.28 22.16
CA SER A 24 21.93 -4.12 22.57
C SER A 24 21.63 -4.86 23.88
N GLN A 25 21.09 -4.17 24.87
CA GLN A 25 20.75 -4.74 26.16
C GLN A 25 19.66 -5.81 26.03
N GLU A 26 18.64 -5.59 25.21
CA GLU A 26 17.59 -6.54 24.91
C GLU A 26 18.13 -7.80 24.20
N CYS A 27 19.04 -7.62 23.22
CA CYS A 27 19.71 -8.72 22.55
C CYS A 27 20.57 -9.57 23.51
N TYR A 28 21.28 -8.93 24.44
CA TYR A 28 22.10 -9.67 25.42
C TYR A 28 21.25 -10.38 26.49
N SER A 29 20.11 -9.81 26.87
CA SER A 29 19.24 -10.41 27.88
C SER A 29 18.51 -11.67 27.41
N GLN A 30 18.28 -11.80 26.11
CA GLN A 30 17.59 -12.94 25.47
C GLN A 30 16.23 -13.28 26.12
N GLN A 31 15.57 -12.27 26.72
CA GLN A 31 14.31 -12.50 27.42
C GLN A 31 13.11 -12.59 26.46
N ASN A 32 13.20 -11.95 25.31
CA ASN A 32 12.13 -11.92 24.32
C ASN A 32 12.47 -12.81 23.10
N PRO A 33 11.45 -13.37 22.43
CA PRO A 33 11.63 -14.03 21.15
C PRO A 33 12.25 -13.09 20.10
N LEU A 34 13.08 -13.63 19.18
CA LEU A 34 13.77 -12.85 18.14
C LEU A 34 12.84 -11.90 17.37
N GLN A 35 11.62 -12.34 17.06
CA GLN A 35 10.62 -11.55 16.34
C GLN A 35 10.17 -10.30 17.12
N GLU A 36 10.02 -10.40 18.42
CA GLU A 36 9.65 -9.27 19.28
C GLU A 36 10.82 -8.28 19.42
N THR A 37 12.03 -8.78 19.65
CA THR A 37 13.23 -7.94 19.71
C THR A 37 13.44 -7.16 18.40
N LEU A 38 13.25 -7.81 17.24
CA LEU A 38 13.30 -7.13 15.95
C LEU A 38 12.21 -6.05 15.83
N GLY A 39 10.98 -6.35 16.24
CA GLY A 39 9.88 -5.38 16.22
C GLY A 39 10.14 -4.16 17.12
N HIS A 40 10.72 -4.36 18.30
CA HIS A 40 11.11 -3.28 19.22
C HIS A 40 12.24 -2.43 18.61
N ALA A 41 13.25 -3.05 18.02
CA ALA A 41 14.35 -2.35 17.36
C ALA A 41 13.87 -1.49 16.18
N GLU A 42 13.05 -2.06 15.30
CA GLU A 42 12.41 -1.33 14.19
C GLU A 42 11.60 -0.13 14.69
N LYS A 43 10.78 -0.34 15.73
CA LYS A 43 9.95 0.72 16.32
C LYS A 43 10.80 1.85 16.90
N ALA A 44 11.85 1.52 17.68
CA ALA A 44 12.71 2.51 18.32
C ALA A 44 13.43 3.40 17.28
N ILE A 45 13.97 2.79 16.22
CA ILE A 45 14.60 3.53 15.12
C ILE A 45 13.59 4.36 14.36
N PHE A 46 12.40 3.78 14.11
CA PHE A 46 11.33 4.47 13.40
C PHE A 46 10.87 5.72 14.11
N ASP A 47 10.64 5.66 15.42
CA ASP A 47 10.18 6.79 16.21
C ASP A 47 11.20 7.95 16.17
N ILE A 48 12.49 7.64 16.10
CA ILE A 48 13.54 8.65 15.95
C ILE A 48 13.47 9.31 14.55
N VAL A 49 13.30 8.52 13.49
CA VAL A 49 13.22 9.01 12.11
C VAL A 49 11.95 9.86 11.91
N MET A 50 10.80 9.42 12.43
CA MET A 50 9.54 10.15 12.31
C MET A 50 9.52 11.43 13.14
N ASN A 51 10.06 11.40 14.36
CA ASN A 51 10.18 12.61 15.17
C ASN A 51 11.14 13.66 14.59
N ARG A 52 12.04 13.25 13.69
CA ARG A 52 12.85 14.18 12.91
C ARG A 52 12.03 14.85 11.80
N ALA A 53 11.10 14.11 11.19
CA ALA A 53 10.18 14.64 10.17
C ALA A 53 9.05 15.49 10.78
N SER A 54 8.66 15.20 12.05
CA SER A 54 7.64 15.94 12.80
C SER A 54 8.11 17.30 13.35
N GLY A 55 9.32 17.72 13.03
CA GLY A 55 9.81 19.10 13.24
C GLY A 55 9.08 20.14 12.36
N GLU A 56 7.91 19.81 11.85
CA GLU A 56 7.03 20.77 11.17
C GLU A 56 6.53 21.79 12.20
N SER A 57 7.24 22.91 12.24
CA SER A 57 6.77 24.11 12.91
C SER A 57 5.42 24.51 12.31
N LEU A 58 4.56 25.14 13.11
CA LEU A 58 3.33 25.77 12.63
C LEU A 58 3.65 26.53 11.35
N VAL A 59 3.04 26.12 10.24
CA VAL A 59 3.19 26.76 8.94
C VAL A 59 2.14 27.86 8.83
N HIS A 60 2.54 29.06 8.43
CA HIS A 60 1.59 30.14 8.28
C HIS A 60 0.62 29.82 7.12
N VAL A 61 -0.68 30.07 7.36
CA VAL A 61 -1.74 29.76 6.40
C VAL A 61 -1.47 30.32 4.98
N ARG A 62 -0.78 31.47 4.88
CA ARG A 62 -0.37 32.05 3.63
C ARG A 62 0.41 31.07 2.76
N ASP A 63 1.41 30.39 3.34
CA ASP A 63 2.30 29.47 2.61
C ASP A 63 1.54 28.21 2.18
N VAL A 64 0.60 27.77 3.01
CA VAL A 64 -0.32 26.67 2.68
C VAL A 64 -1.24 27.07 1.52
N LEU A 65 -1.80 28.29 1.54
CA LEU A 65 -2.72 28.78 0.50
C LEU A 65 -2.06 28.89 -0.87
N TYR A 66 -0.81 29.34 -0.96
CA TYR A 66 -0.10 29.39 -2.23
C TYR A 66 0.05 28.00 -2.87
N ASN A 67 0.44 27.02 -2.07
CA ASN A 67 0.56 25.63 -2.55
C ASN A 67 -0.82 25.05 -2.91
N THR A 68 -1.85 25.35 -2.13
CA THR A 68 -3.22 24.90 -2.40
C THR A 68 -3.74 25.51 -3.70
N TYR A 69 -3.47 26.79 -3.96
CA TYR A 69 -3.89 27.45 -5.19
C TYR A 69 -3.22 26.83 -6.43
N ALA A 70 -1.91 26.54 -6.35
CA ALA A 70 -1.20 25.85 -7.43
C ALA A 70 -1.80 24.45 -7.70
N ASN A 71 -2.15 23.70 -6.66
CA ASN A 71 -2.82 22.43 -6.80
C ASN A 71 -4.21 22.55 -7.47
N ILE A 72 -4.97 23.60 -7.12
CA ILE A 72 -6.28 23.88 -7.76
C ILE A 72 -6.09 24.16 -9.26
N GLU A 73 -5.07 24.93 -9.65
CA GLU A 73 -4.76 25.18 -11.06
C GLU A 73 -4.42 23.88 -11.81
N GLU A 74 -3.67 22.97 -11.19
CA GLU A 74 -3.37 21.66 -11.79
C GLU A 74 -4.64 20.82 -11.94
N LEU A 75 -5.48 20.77 -10.91
CA LEU A 75 -6.76 20.06 -10.96
C LEU A 75 -7.69 20.63 -12.04
N ALA A 76 -7.72 21.95 -12.22
CA ALA A 76 -8.49 22.59 -13.28
C ALA A 76 -8.04 22.17 -14.69
N LYS A 77 -6.75 21.88 -14.89
CA LYS A 77 -6.20 21.38 -16.15
C LYS A 77 -6.69 19.98 -16.48
N LEU A 78 -7.05 19.17 -15.47
CA LEU A 78 -7.54 17.79 -15.65
C LEU A 78 -8.96 17.75 -16.26
N LYS A 79 -9.70 18.86 -16.32
CA LYS A 79 -11.03 18.97 -16.96
C LYS A 79 -12.00 17.84 -16.60
N GLY A 80 -12.11 17.50 -15.32
CA GLY A 80 -12.99 16.44 -14.84
C GLY A 80 -12.42 15.01 -14.98
N ARG A 81 -11.14 14.85 -15.34
CA ARG A 81 -10.47 13.55 -15.23
C ARG A 81 -10.21 13.22 -13.77
N VAL A 82 -10.15 11.93 -13.49
CA VAL A 82 -9.84 11.41 -12.15
C VAL A 82 -8.47 11.92 -11.70
N SER A 83 -8.42 12.61 -10.56
CA SER A 83 -7.19 13.20 -10.03
C SER A 83 -6.38 12.20 -9.20
N GLY A 84 -7.08 11.25 -8.58
CA GLY A 84 -6.49 10.14 -7.83
C GLY A 84 -6.24 8.89 -8.68
N VAL A 85 -6.00 7.76 -8.03
CA VAL A 85 -5.90 6.45 -8.68
C VAL A 85 -7.31 6.00 -9.08
N PRO A 86 -7.58 5.72 -10.37
CA PRO A 86 -8.90 5.31 -10.82
C PRO A 86 -9.24 3.91 -10.31
N THR A 87 -10.49 3.74 -9.89
CA THR A 87 -11.02 2.45 -9.43
C THR A 87 -11.44 1.52 -10.57
N GLY A 88 -11.70 2.10 -11.75
CA GLY A 88 -12.28 1.40 -12.91
C GLY A 88 -13.80 1.36 -12.90
N PHE A 89 -14.44 1.88 -11.86
CA PHE A 89 -15.88 2.05 -11.77
C PHE A 89 -16.24 3.51 -12.00
N THR A 90 -16.68 3.85 -13.19
CA THR A 90 -16.89 5.24 -13.63
C THR A 90 -17.74 6.07 -12.67
N LEU A 91 -18.85 5.50 -12.16
CA LEU A 91 -19.70 6.23 -11.22
C LEU A 91 -19.00 6.47 -9.89
N LEU A 92 -18.22 5.51 -9.41
CA LEU A 92 -17.44 5.64 -8.18
C LEU A 92 -16.31 6.67 -8.38
N ASP A 93 -15.63 6.60 -9.51
CA ASP A 93 -14.55 7.53 -9.85
C ASP A 93 -15.07 8.98 -9.98
N ASN A 94 -16.28 9.16 -10.52
CA ASN A 94 -16.95 10.48 -10.56
C ASN A 94 -17.30 11.01 -9.17
N MET A 95 -17.65 10.13 -8.23
CA MET A 95 -17.99 10.53 -6.86
C MET A 95 -16.76 10.81 -6.00
N LEU A 96 -15.71 9.97 -6.12
CA LEU A 96 -14.51 10.03 -5.29
C LEU A 96 -13.38 10.84 -5.94
N THR A 97 -13.46 11.13 -7.24
CA THR A 97 -12.36 11.65 -8.06
C THR A 97 -11.12 10.75 -8.06
N GLY A 98 -11.31 9.44 -7.81
CA GLY A 98 -10.29 8.43 -7.61
C GLY A 98 -9.85 8.27 -6.16
N LEU A 99 -8.87 7.40 -5.91
CA LEU A 99 -8.31 7.13 -4.58
C LEU A 99 -7.08 8.00 -4.37
N HIS A 100 -7.05 8.76 -3.26
CA HIS A 100 -5.97 9.72 -3.01
C HIS A 100 -4.98 9.19 -1.95
N GLY A 101 -3.76 9.71 -2.00
CA GLY A 101 -2.73 9.37 -1.04
C GLY A 101 -3.09 9.80 0.40
N GLY A 102 -2.78 8.96 1.39
CA GLY A 102 -3.04 9.23 2.80
C GLY A 102 -4.46 8.92 3.27
N GLU A 103 -5.35 8.45 2.39
CA GLU A 103 -6.73 8.07 2.73
C GLU A 103 -6.83 6.62 3.21
N LEU A 104 -7.72 6.39 4.16
CA LEU A 104 -8.16 5.07 4.57
C LEU A 104 -9.58 4.82 4.03
N ILE A 105 -9.71 3.87 3.11
CA ILE A 105 -10.98 3.51 2.50
C ILE A 105 -11.42 2.16 3.01
N ILE A 106 -12.62 2.10 3.60
CA ILE A 106 -13.17 0.88 4.19
C ILE A 106 -14.30 0.35 3.31
N ILE A 107 -14.18 -0.91 2.88
CA ILE A 107 -15.20 -1.61 2.10
C ILE A 107 -15.90 -2.60 3.03
N GLY A 108 -17.16 -2.32 3.38
CA GLY A 108 -18.02 -3.18 4.19
C GLY A 108 -19.04 -3.92 3.33
N ALA A 109 -19.19 -5.24 3.56
CA ALA A 109 -20.23 -6.03 2.93
C ALA A 109 -20.55 -7.27 3.77
N ARG A 110 -21.77 -7.81 3.63
CA ARG A 110 -22.11 -9.11 4.21
C ARG A 110 -21.27 -10.23 3.58
N PRO A 111 -21.07 -11.36 4.27
CA PRO A 111 -20.39 -12.51 3.69
C PRO A 111 -20.97 -12.88 2.32
N SER A 112 -20.11 -13.32 1.40
CA SER A 112 -20.48 -13.74 0.03
C SER A 112 -21.02 -12.66 -0.90
N MET A 113 -21.05 -11.39 -0.51
CA MET A 113 -21.51 -10.28 -1.37
C MET A 113 -20.46 -9.74 -2.35
N GLY A 114 -19.33 -10.38 -2.46
CA GLY A 114 -18.28 -10.01 -3.43
C GLY A 114 -17.30 -8.92 -2.97
N LYS A 115 -17.21 -8.63 -1.66
CA LYS A 115 -16.26 -7.64 -1.09
C LYS A 115 -14.84 -7.78 -1.66
N THR A 116 -14.26 -8.98 -1.55
CA THR A 116 -12.90 -9.26 -2.02
C THR A 116 -12.79 -9.13 -3.55
N SER A 117 -13.80 -9.59 -4.30
CA SER A 117 -13.80 -9.45 -5.77
C SER A 117 -13.83 -7.99 -6.19
N PHE A 118 -14.62 -7.15 -5.51
CA PHE A 118 -14.65 -5.71 -5.76
C PHE A 118 -13.29 -5.05 -5.49
N ALA A 119 -12.67 -5.35 -4.35
CA ALA A 119 -11.36 -4.83 -4.01
C ALA A 119 -10.27 -5.29 -5.01
N MET A 120 -10.31 -6.56 -5.43
CA MET A 120 -9.37 -7.08 -6.43
C MET A 120 -9.58 -6.47 -7.81
N ASN A 121 -10.82 -6.16 -8.21
CA ASN A 121 -11.07 -5.45 -9.46
C ASN A 121 -10.46 -4.04 -9.45
N ILE A 122 -10.58 -3.31 -8.34
CA ILE A 122 -9.92 -2.01 -8.16
C ILE A 122 -8.40 -2.17 -8.24
N ALA A 123 -7.85 -3.15 -7.53
CA ALA A 123 -6.41 -3.44 -7.52
C ALA A 123 -5.89 -3.76 -8.94
N THR A 124 -6.59 -4.63 -9.66
CA THR A 124 -6.28 -4.99 -11.05
C THR A 124 -6.33 -3.77 -11.97
N HIS A 125 -7.39 -2.96 -11.84
CA HIS A 125 -7.53 -1.76 -12.67
C HIS A 125 -6.42 -0.74 -12.39
N ALA A 126 -6.10 -0.49 -11.13
CA ALA A 126 -5.02 0.42 -10.75
C ALA A 126 -3.66 -0.03 -11.29
N ALA A 127 -3.39 -1.34 -11.26
CA ALA A 127 -2.12 -1.87 -11.74
C ALA A 127 -2.03 -1.91 -13.27
N LEU A 128 -3.05 -2.45 -13.96
CA LEU A 128 -3.00 -2.67 -15.40
C LEU A 128 -3.23 -1.39 -16.21
N TYR A 129 -4.14 -0.53 -15.77
CA TYR A 129 -4.56 0.62 -16.57
C TYR A 129 -4.04 1.97 -16.06
N ALA A 130 -3.77 2.07 -14.75
CA ALA A 130 -3.18 3.29 -14.18
C ALA A 130 -1.67 3.13 -13.87
N ASN A 131 -1.09 1.96 -14.11
CA ASN A 131 0.32 1.63 -13.87
C ASN A 131 0.76 2.05 -12.45
N LYS A 132 -0.08 1.73 -11.45
CA LYS A 132 0.18 1.99 -10.04
C LYS A 132 0.54 0.69 -9.32
N SER A 133 1.57 0.75 -8.51
CA SER A 133 1.95 -0.37 -7.67
C SER A 133 0.92 -0.67 -6.60
N VAL A 134 0.54 -1.92 -6.50
CA VAL A 134 -0.50 -2.39 -5.59
C VAL A 134 0.05 -3.51 -4.71
N ALA A 135 0.00 -3.30 -3.40
CA ALA A 135 0.28 -4.34 -2.41
C ALA A 135 -1.04 -4.89 -1.84
N VAL A 136 -1.23 -6.19 -1.95
CA VAL A 136 -2.39 -6.90 -1.41
C VAL A 136 -1.95 -7.75 -0.23
N PHE A 137 -2.47 -7.46 0.95
CA PHE A 137 -2.26 -8.27 2.16
C PHE A 137 -3.53 -9.06 2.46
N SER A 138 -3.44 -10.38 2.36
CA SER A 138 -4.58 -11.27 2.58
C SER A 138 -4.40 -12.08 3.85
N LEU A 139 -5.36 -11.94 4.78
CA LEU A 139 -5.39 -12.71 6.03
C LEU A 139 -6.32 -13.92 5.96
N GLU A 140 -7.13 -14.00 4.90
CA GLU A 140 -8.21 -14.99 4.77
C GLU A 140 -7.98 -15.95 3.60
N MET A 141 -7.34 -15.49 2.53
CA MET A 141 -7.21 -16.26 1.29
C MET A 141 -5.74 -16.45 0.88
N PRO A 142 -5.33 -17.64 0.42
CA PRO A 142 -4.03 -17.86 -0.18
C PRO A 142 -3.81 -17.01 -1.45
N ARG A 143 -2.56 -16.66 -1.72
CA ARG A 143 -2.16 -15.81 -2.85
C ARG A 143 -2.58 -16.40 -4.21
N GLU A 144 -2.54 -17.73 -4.34
CA GLU A 144 -2.94 -18.41 -5.56
C GLU A 144 -4.44 -18.21 -5.85
N GLN A 145 -5.28 -18.21 -4.82
CA GLN A 145 -6.71 -17.94 -4.99
C GLN A 145 -7.00 -16.50 -5.38
N ILE A 146 -6.22 -15.55 -4.84
CA ILE A 146 -6.33 -14.13 -5.22
C ILE A 146 -5.92 -13.96 -6.67
N ALA A 147 -4.75 -14.46 -7.04
CA ALA A 147 -4.26 -14.41 -8.42
C ALA A 147 -5.23 -15.05 -9.41
N LEU A 148 -5.79 -16.22 -9.07
CA LEU A 148 -6.81 -16.88 -9.89
C LEU A 148 -8.07 -16.01 -10.05
N ARG A 149 -8.53 -15.35 -8.98
CA ARG A 149 -9.69 -14.43 -9.06
C ARG A 149 -9.42 -13.24 -9.96
N MET A 150 -8.24 -12.63 -9.82
CA MET A 150 -7.84 -11.50 -10.65
C MET A 150 -7.78 -11.92 -12.13
N LEU A 151 -7.12 -13.04 -12.42
CA LEU A 151 -6.99 -13.57 -13.78
C LEU A 151 -8.35 -13.92 -14.41
N CYS A 152 -9.22 -14.63 -13.69
CA CYS A 152 -10.56 -14.97 -14.18
C CYS A 152 -11.42 -13.74 -14.42
N SER A 153 -11.30 -12.72 -13.57
CA SER A 153 -12.03 -11.46 -13.70
C SER A 153 -11.58 -10.68 -14.93
N ASP A 154 -10.29 -10.54 -15.13
CA ASP A 154 -9.71 -9.84 -16.28
C ASP A 154 -10.00 -10.57 -17.60
N ALA A 155 -9.79 -11.87 -17.63
CA ALA A 155 -10.09 -12.73 -18.78
C ALA A 155 -11.59 -12.90 -19.05
N ARG A 156 -12.48 -12.49 -18.16
CA ARG A 156 -13.94 -12.72 -18.19
C ARG A 156 -14.27 -14.20 -18.34
N VAL A 157 -13.55 -15.05 -17.62
CA VAL A 157 -13.76 -16.49 -17.56
C VAL A 157 -14.44 -16.89 -16.26
N ASN A 158 -15.39 -17.82 -16.32
CA ASN A 158 -16.09 -18.29 -15.14
C ASN A 158 -15.15 -19.09 -14.23
N MET A 159 -14.92 -18.59 -13.03
CA MET A 159 -14.04 -19.22 -12.04
C MET A 159 -14.50 -20.64 -11.66
N GLN A 160 -15.80 -20.91 -11.68
CA GLN A 160 -16.33 -22.25 -11.37
C GLN A 160 -15.89 -23.25 -12.44
N SER A 161 -15.92 -22.87 -13.72
CA SER A 161 -15.43 -23.71 -14.82
C SER A 161 -13.93 -24.02 -14.68
N VAL A 162 -13.14 -23.05 -14.22
CA VAL A 162 -11.71 -23.26 -13.93
C VAL A 162 -11.55 -24.29 -12.80
N ARG A 163 -12.30 -24.16 -11.71
CA ARG A 163 -12.23 -25.08 -10.55
C ARG A 163 -12.70 -26.49 -10.89
N GLN A 164 -13.66 -26.62 -11.77
CA GLN A 164 -14.20 -27.91 -12.22
C GLN A 164 -13.41 -28.53 -13.36
N GLY A 165 -12.46 -27.81 -13.94
CA GLY A 165 -11.71 -28.29 -15.12
C GLY A 165 -12.55 -28.37 -16.40
N THR A 166 -13.68 -27.64 -16.49
CA THR A 166 -14.63 -27.66 -17.62
C THR A 166 -14.45 -26.45 -18.54
N LEU A 167 -13.21 -26.01 -18.71
CA LEU A 167 -12.86 -24.89 -19.59
C LEU A 167 -13.04 -25.26 -21.05
N ARG A 168 -13.59 -24.33 -21.83
CA ARG A 168 -13.65 -24.41 -23.28
C ARG A 168 -12.34 -23.92 -23.91
N GLU A 169 -12.10 -24.26 -25.14
CA GLU A 169 -10.90 -23.80 -25.86
C GLU A 169 -10.81 -22.27 -25.92
N GLU A 170 -11.95 -21.60 -26.12
CA GLU A 170 -12.04 -20.13 -26.06
C GLU A 170 -11.63 -19.54 -24.73
N ASP A 171 -11.92 -20.22 -23.63
CA ASP A 171 -11.58 -19.73 -22.27
C ASP A 171 -10.07 -19.83 -22.03
N TRP A 172 -9.43 -20.87 -22.56
CA TRP A 172 -7.96 -21.01 -22.53
C TRP A 172 -7.27 -19.86 -23.29
N ILE A 173 -7.80 -19.49 -24.46
CA ILE A 173 -7.28 -18.37 -25.26
C ILE A 173 -7.43 -17.04 -24.48
N LYS A 174 -8.56 -16.81 -23.81
CA LYS A 174 -8.78 -15.60 -23.01
C LYS A 174 -7.83 -15.54 -21.80
N LEU A 175 -7.68 -16.65 -21.08
CA LEU A 175 -6.75 -16.75 -19.97
C LEU A 175 -5.30 -16.48 -20.44
N ALA A 176 -4.88 -17.09 -21.54
CA ALA A 176 -3.55 -16.89 -22.09
C ALA A 176 -3.28 -15.42 -22.48
N LYS A 177 -4.28 -14.72 -23.00
CA LYS A 177 -4.17 -13.28 -23.33
C LYS A 177 -4.04 -12.40 -22.08
N SER A 178 -4.70 -12.74 -21.00
CA SER A 178 -4.67 -11.96 -19.75
C SER A 178 -3.41 -12.23 -18.90
N ILE A 179 -2.80 -13.42 -19.00
CA ILE A 179 -1.59 -13.77 -18.23
C ILE A 179 -0.43 -12.81 -18.53
N GLY A 180 -0.19 -12.49 -19.78
CA GLY A 180 0.95 -11.65 -20.17
C GLY A 180 0.93 -10.26 -19.53
N PRO A 181 -0.12 -9.46 -19.73
CA PRO A 181 -0.26 -8.17 -19.08
C PRO A 181 -0.25 -8.24 -17.55
N MET A 182 -0.93 -9.25 -16.97
CA MET A 182 -1.01 -9.41 -15.53
C MET A 182 0.33 -9.78 -14.89
N SER A 183 1.13 -10.64 -15.56
CA SER A 183 2.46 -11.02 -15.08
C SER A 183 3.44 -9.83 -15.03
N ASN A 184 3.25 -8.86 -15.90
CA ASN A 184 4.07 -7.66 -15.97
C ASN A 184 3.50 -6.51 -15.14
N SER A 185 2.34 -6.70 -14.51
CA SER A 185 1.72 -5.65 -13.68
C SER A 185 2.39 -5.53 -12.30
N PRO A 186 2.49 -4.33 -11.75
CA PRO A 186 3.11 -4.11 -10.43
C PRO A 186 2.15 -4.49 -9.29
N VAL A 187 1.71 -5.75 -9.23
CA VAL A 187 0.87 -6.29 -8.16
C VAL A 187 1.68 -7.24 -7.30
N TYR A 188 1.69 -6.99 -6.02
CA TYR A 188 2.40 -7.78 -5.01
C TYR A 188 1.40 -8.36 -4.02
N ILE A 189 1.43 -9.67 -3.81
CA ILE A 189 0.47 -10.36 -2.94
C ILE A 189 1.22 -11.01 -1.78
N ASP A 190 0.77 -10.74 -0.58
CA ASP A 190 1.27 -11.30 0.66
C ASP A 190 0.12 -11.96 1.44
N ASP A 191 0.22 -13.26 1.68
CA ASP A 191 -0.76 -14.06 2.39
C ASP A 191 -0.23 -14.59 3.74
N THR A 192 0.75 -13.88 4.32
CA THR A 192 1.30 -14.25 5.62
C THR A 192 0.22 -14.17 6.70
N ALA A 193 -0.11 -15.32 7.28
CA ALA A 193 -1.06 -15.37 8.37
C ALA A 193 -0.52 -14.65 9.62
N GLY A 194 -1.37 -13.84 10.26
CA GLY A 194 -1.02 -13.14 11.50
C GLY A 194 0.01 -12.03 11.32
N ILE A 195 0.14 -11.46 10.12
CA ILE A 195 1.04 -10.31 9.89
C ILE A 195 0.70 -9.16 10.85
N THR A 196 1.72 -8.65 11.53
CA THR A 196 1.55 -7.51 12.44
C THR A 196 1.55 -6.19 11.67
N PRO A 197 0.95 -5.10 12.22
CA PRO A 197 0.99 -3.77 11.59
C PRO A 197 2.42 -3.28 11.32
N THR A 198 3.37 -3.63 12.17
CA THR A 198 4.80 -3.26 11.99
C THR A 198 5.39 -3.98 10.78
N GLN A 199 5.16 -5.29 10.66
CA GLN A 199 5.61 -6.06 9.50
C GLN A 199 4.97 -5.59 8.19
N LEU A 200 3.67 -5.31 8.19
CA LEU A 200 2.97 -4.75 7.04
C LEU A 200 3.60 -3.44 6.61
N ARG A 201 3.85 -2.54 7.56
CA ARG A 201 4.50 -1.25 7.29
C ARG A 201 5.91 -1.42 6.72
N SER A 202 6.71 -2.33 7.28
CA SER A 202 8.06 -2.63 6.81
C SER A 202 8.05 -3.13 5.36
N ARG A 203 7.14 -4.05 5.02
CA ARG A 203 6.97 -4.58 3.66
C ARG A 203 6.55 -3.50 2.66
N CYS A 204 5.58 -2.67 3.02
CA CYS A 204 5.17 -1.54 2.17
C CYS A 204 6.30 -0.54 1.93
N ARG A 205 7.14 -0.27 2.93
CA ARG A 205 8.29 0.61 2.77
C ARG A 205 9.35 0.04 1.85
N ARG A 206 9.66 -1.27 2.02
CA ARG A 206 10.60 -1.95 1.15
C ARG A 206 10.11 -1.88 -0.29
N LEU A 207 8.85 -2.20 -0.56
CA LEU A 207 8.27 -2.10 -1.88
C LEU A 207 8.43 -0.70 -2.48
N ARG A 208 8.13 0.34 -1.69
CA ARG A 208 8.29 1.73 -2.15
C ARG A 208 9.73 2.14 -2.43
N SER A 209 10.72 1.50 -1.81
CA SER A 209 12.15 1.82 -2.05
C SER A 209 12.74 1.08 -3.23
N GLU A 210 12.09 0.00 -3.69
CA GLU A 210 12.49 -0.81 -4.85
C GLU A 210 11.88 -0.29 -6.17
N GLU A 211 10.94 0.64 -6.08
CA GLU A 211 10.27 1.34 -7.19
C GLU A 211 10.82 2.77 -7.39
#